data_f572c092117af1342af353d04597cba4
#
_entry.id   f572c092117af1342af353d04597cba4
#
_cell.length_a   1.000
_cell.length_b   1.000
_cell.length_c   1.000
_cell.angle_alpha   90.00
_cell.angle_beta   90.00
_cell.angle_gamma   90.00
#
_symmetry.space_group_name_H-M   'P 1'
#
loop_
_entity.id
_entity.type
_entity.pdbx_description
1 polymer ?
#
loop_
_entity_poly.entity_id
_entity_poly.type
_entity_poly.pdbx_seq_one_letter_code
_entity_poly.pdbx_strand_id
1 'polypeptide(L)'
;MRCGDNSFRRVLRRPTDIDGRGQMLLGAHLAGAAIENSMLGAAHACANPLTAHYQITHGVAVGIMLPHIIRYNAAAVGRMYGDLAVDCGLCAANDARAGELLADFVRELIAESGQATSLAAWNIHPDSLSQLAEEASSQWTGNFNPRPVDQQSLKEIYECAM
;
A
#
# COMPACT_ATOMS: atom_id res chain seq x y z
N MET A 1 3.35 2.20 -21.43
CA MET A 1 4.63 2.54 -20.75
C MET A 1 4.98 1.33 -19.91
N ARG A 2 5.98 0.53 -20.29
CA ARG A 2 6.29 -0.70 -19.55
C ARG A 2 6.92 -0.32 -18.21
N CYS A 3 6.45 -0.90 -17.10
CA CYS A 3 6.98 -0.74 -15.75
C CYS A 3 8.49 -1.11 -15.60
N GLY A 4 9.13 -1.59 -16.66
CA GLY A 4 10.51 -2.04 -16.66
C GLY A 4 11.58 -0.95 -16.50
N ASP A 5 11.22 0.32 -16.71
CA ASP A 5 12.12 1.46 -16.47
C ASP A 5 11.50 2.30 -15.35
N ASN A 6 11.28 1.66 -14.21
CA ASN A 6 10.60 2.23 -13.07
C ASN A 6 11.34 3.50 -12.61
N SER A 7 10.72 4.65 -12.83
CA SER A 7 11.27 5.95 -12.44
C SER A 7 11.63 6.01 -10.95
N PHE A 8 10.94 5.23 -10.13
CA PHE A 8 11.26 5.05 -8.73
C PHE A 8 12.68 4.47 -8.53
N ARG A 9 12.99 3.34 -9.16
CA ARG A 9 14.33 2.73 -9.11
C ARG A 9 15.42 3.63 -9.70
N ARG A 10 15.09 4.38 -10.76
CA ARG A 10 16.01 5.37 -11.35
C ARG A 10 16.36 6.47 -10.34
N VAL A 11 15.35 7.02 -9.66
CA VAL A 11 15.56 8.08 -8.65
C VAL A 11 16.32 7.56 -7.43
N LEU A 12 16.08 6.33 -6.99
CA LEU A 12 16.86 5.72 -5.91
C LEU A 12 18.34 5.62 -6.27
N ARG A 13 18.67 5.21 -7.51
CA ARG A 13 20.06 5.08 -8.00
C ARG A 13 20.70 6.40 -8.35
N ARG A 14 19.93 7.38 -8.81
CA ARG A 14 20.36 8.71 -9.26
C ARG A 14 19.41 9.77 -8.73
N PRO A 15 19.56 10.22 -7.46
CA PRO A 15 18.64 11.19 -6.85
C PRO A 15 18.54 12.54 -7.57
N THR A 16 19.54 12.88 -8.42
CA THR A 16 19.59 14.11 -9.21
C THR A 16 19.02 13.96 -10.63
N ASP A 17 18.47 12.78 -10.99
CA ASP A 17 17.84 12.55 -12.28
C ASP A 17 16.51 13.35 -12.37
N ILE A 18 16.56 14.49 -13.04
CA ILE A 18 15.41 15.41 -13.16
C ILE A 18 14.25 14.75 -13.89
N ASP A 19 14.51 13.98 -14.95
CA ASP A 19 13.44 13.30 -15.69
C ASP A 19 12.77 12.22 -14.84
N GLY A 20 13.58 11.42 -14.13
CA GLY A 20 13.07 10.43 -13.18
C GLY A 20 12.21 11.07 -12.09
N ARG A 21 12.69 12.15 -11.49
CA ARG A 21 11.94 12.92 -10.48
C ARG A 21 10.64 13.52 -11.06
N GLY A 22 10.69 14.04 -12.28
CA GLY A 22 9.51 14.56 -13.00
C GLY A 22 8.45 13.49 -13.20
N GLN A 23 8.85 12.26 -13.58
CA GLN A 23 7.92 11.13 -13.70
C GLN A 23 7.32 10.73 -12.34
N MET A 24 8.11 10.73 -11.25
CA MET A 24 7.61 10.47 -9.90
C MET A 24 6.60 11.53 -9.46
N LEU A 25 6.88 12.80 -9.72
CA LEU A 25 5.97 13.91 -9.41
C LEU A 25 4.67 13.81 -10.19
N LEU A 26 4.74 13.47 -11.49
CA LEU A 26 3.56 13.23 -12.31
C LEU A 26 2.72 12.06 -11.76
N GLY A 27 3.37 10.96 -11.37
CA GLY A 27 2.69 9.82 -10.74
C GLY A 27 1.98 10.22 -9.45
N ALA A 28 2.64 10.98 -8.58
CA ALA A 28 2.06 11.48 -7.34
C ALA A 28 0.86 12.43 -7.60
N HIS A 29 0.97 13.31 -8.61
CA HIS A 29 -0.14 14.18 -9.01
C HIS A 29 -1.35 13.40 -9.51
N LEU A 30 -1.13 12.40 -10.36
CA LEU A 30 -2.22 11.54 -10.86
C LEU A 30 -2.87 10.72 -9.74
N ALA A 31 -2.08 10.25 -8.76
CA ALA A 31 -2.62 9.59 -7.58
C ALA A 31 -3.48 10.55 -6.74
N GLY A 32 -3.05 11.80 -6.55
CA GLY A 32 -3.84 12.84 -5.89
C GLY A 32 -5.16 13.12 -6.61
N ALA A 33 -5.13 13.24 -7.94
CA ALA A 33 -6.34 13.42 -8.75
C ALA A 33 -7.30 12.21 -8.65
N ALA A 34 -6.76 10.99 -8.54
CA ALA A 34 -7.58 9.81 -8.32
C ALA A 34 -8.25 9.84 -6.94
N ILE A 35 -7.54 10.26 -5.90
CA ILE A 35 -8.09 10.40 -4.53
C ILE A 35 -9.27 11.38 -4.49
N GLU A 36 -9.19 12.50 -5.19
CA GLU A 36 -10.28 13.49 -5.30
C GLU A 36 -11.58 12.88 -5.86
N ASN A 37 -11.47 11.80 -6.66
CA ASN A 37 -12.61 11.17 -7.31
C ASN A 37 -13.06 9.85 -6.65
N SER A 38 -12.19 9.19 -5.90
CA SER A 38 -12.45 7.85 -5.34
C SER A 38 -12.25 7.73 -3.84
N MET A 39 -11.69 8.75 -3.22
CA MET A 39 -11.30 8.76 -1.82
C MET A 39 -10.17 7.78 -1.48
N LEU A 40 -9.82 7.74 -0.19
CA LEU A 40 -8.85 6.82 0.41
C LEU A 40 -9.56 5.53 0.85
N GLY A 41 -8.80 4.51 1.21
CA GLY A 41 -9.32 3.22 1.68
C GLY A 41 -8.67 2.75 2.97
N ALA A 42 -8.76 1.44 3.21
CA ALA A 42 -8.29 0.80 4.44
C ALA A 42 -6.79 0.97 4.69
N ALA A 43 -5.95 1.15 3.68
CA ALA A 43 -4.53 1.40 3.89
C ALA A 43 -4.29 2.68 4.71
N HIS A 44 -5.04 3.74 4.43
CA HIS A 44 -4.96 4.99 5.18
C HIS A 44 -5.66 4.87 6.54
N ALA A 45 -6.77 4.14 6.62
CA ALA A 45 -7.43 3.86 7.89
C ALA A 45 -6.47 3.16 8.87
N CYS A 46 -5.71 2.17 8.39
CA CYS A 46 -4.69 1.50 9.19
C CYS A 46 -3.47 2.39 9.50
N ALA A 47 -3.07 3.26 8.57
CA ALA A 47 -1.88 4.09 8.75
C ALA A 47 -2.08 5.20 9.81
N ASN A 48 -3.28 5.72 9.98
CA ASN A 48 -3.57 6.83 10.90
C ASN A 48 -3.21 6.49 12.37
N PRO A 49 -3.67 5.37 12.96
CA PRO A 49 -3.28 5.00 14.33
C PRO A 49 -1.76 4.75 14.45
N LEU A 50 -1.13 4.15 13.44
CA LEU A 50 0.31 3.93 13.43
C LEU A 50 1.09 5.24 13.48
N THR A 51 0.66 6.23 12.72
CA THR A 51 1.26 7.58 12.75
C THR A 51 1.05 8.24 14.12
N ALA A 52 -0.15 8.13 14.69
CA ALA A 52 -0.49 8.78 15.94
C ALA A 52 0.27 8.21 17.15
N HIS A 53 0.33 6.88 17.29
CA HIS A 53 0.92 6.23 18.47
C HIS A 53 2.41 5.98 18.36
N TYR A 54 2.92 5.71 17.16
CA TYR A 54 4.32 5.28 16.96
C TYR A 54 5.14 6.30 16.19
N GLN A 55 4.56 7.45 15.84
CA GLN A 55 5.24 8.54 15.10
C GLN A 55 5.86 8.06 13.77
N ILE A 56 5.33 6.99 13.19
CA ILE A 56 5.76 6.51 11.88
C ILE A 56 5.35 7.56 10.84
N THR A 57 6.27 7.97 9.98
CA THR A 57 5.93 8.85 8.87
C THR A 57 4.77 8.27 8.08
N HIS A 58 3.71 9.05 7.85
CA HIS A 58 2.45 8.56 7.29
C HIS A 58 2.62 7.74 6.00
N GLY A 59 3.45 8.20 5.07
CA GLY A 59 3.74 7.45 3.83
C GLY A 59 4.42 6.10 4.08
N VAL A 60 5.24 5.98 5.13
CA VAL A 60 5.85 4.70 5.52
C VAL A 60 4.79 3.78 6.11
N ALA A 61 3.92 4.29 6.98
CA ALA A 61 2.82 3.50 7.55
C ALA A 61 1.87 2.98 6.46
N VAL A 62 1.48 3.84 5.50
CA VAL A 62 0.70 3.42 4.33
C VAL A 62 1.44 2.36 3.52
N GLY A 63 2.74 2.55 3.29
CA GLY A 63 3.58 1.59 2.56
C GLY A 63 3.58 0.21 3.22
N ILE A 64 3.78 0.12 4.53
CA ILE A 64 3.78 -1.15 5.27
C ILE A 64 2.43 -1.85 5.12
N MET A 65 1.31 -1.12 5.24
CA MET A 65 -0.03 -1.72 5.20
C MET A 65 -0.50 -2.07 3.79
N LEU A 66 -0.04 -1.35 2.75
CA LEU A 66 -0.57 -1.44 1.39
C LEU A 66 -0.49 -2.86 0.77
N PRO A 67 0.60 -3.63 0.87
CA PRO A 67 0.65 -4.99 0.34
C PRO A 67 -0.42 -5.90 0.94
N HIS A 68 -0.69 -5.77 2.23
CA HIS A 68 -1.69 -6.57 2.95
C HIS A 68 -3.11 -6.18 2.57
N ILE A 69 -3.35 -4.87 2.36
CA ILE A 69 -4.64 -4.36 1.86
C ILE A 69 -4.88 -4.80 0.41
N ILE A 70 -3.86 -4.83 -0.45
CA ILE A 70 -3.99 -5.36 -1.81
C ILE A 70 -4.45 -6.83 -1.76
N ARG A 71 -3.82 -7.66 -0.93
CA ARG A 71 -4.22 -9.07 -0.75
C ARG A 71 -5.66 -9.18 -0.26
N TYR A 72 -6.02 -8.40 0.76
CA TYR A 72 -7.38 -8.38 1.30
C TYR A 72 -8.42 -7.99 0.24
N ASN A 73 -8.15 -6.96 -0.54
CA ASN A 73 -9.06 -6.43 -1.54
C ASN A 73 -9.13 -7.28 -2.83
N ALA A 74 -8.17 -8.17 -3.06
CA ALA A 74 -8.10 -8.96 -4.30
C ALA A 74 -9.38 -9.76 -4.58
N ALA A 75 -10.07 -10.21 -3.54
CA ALA A 75 -11.36 -10.91 -3.68
C ALA A 75 -12.48 -10.03 -4.26
N ALA A 76 -12.42 -8.71 -4.05
CA ALA A 76 -13.45 -7.76 -4.52
C ALA A 76 -13.08 -7.10 -5.85
N VAL A 77 -11.78 -6.79 -6.07
CA VAL A 77 -11.31 -6.01 -7.22
C VAL A 77 -10.19 -6.71 -8.00
N GLY A 78 -10.12 -8.03 -7.93
CA GLY A 78 -9.04 -8.81 -8.54
C GLY A 78 -8.82 -8.54 -10.03
N ARG A 79 -9.87 -8.22 -10.81
CA ARG A 79 -9.75 -7.83 -12.21
C ARG A 79 -8.93 -6.53 -12.36
N MET A 80 -9.20 -5.52 -11.55
CA MET A 80 -8.47 -4.24 -11.61
C MET A 80 -6.99 -4.43 -11.21
N TYR A 81 -6.75 -5.27 -10.22
CA TYR A 81 -5.37 -5.64 -9.84
C TYR A 81 -4.68 -6.48 -10.91
N GLY A 82 -5.44 -7.31 -11.63
CA GLY A 82 -4.95 -8.04 -12.80
C GLY A 82 -4.46 -7.10 -13.90
N ASP A 83 -5.26 -6.10 -14.26
CA ASP A 83 -4.90 -5.10 -15.26
C ASP A 83 -3.63 -4.33 -14.84
N LEU A 84 -3.54 -3.91 -13.57
CA LEU A 84 -2.35 -3.24 -13.03
C LEU A 84 -1.11 -4.15 -13.04
N ALA A 85 -1.25 -5.42 -12.67
CA ALA A 85 -0.15 -6.38 -12.67
C ALA A 85 0.40 -6.63 -14.09
N VAL A 86 -0.50 -6.70 -15.08
CA VAL A 86 -0.13 -6.81 -16.50
C VAL A 86 0.61 -5.55 -16.97
N ASP A 87 0.10 -4.36 -16.64
CA ASP A 87 0.74 -3.09 -16.99
C ASP A 87 2.14 -2.95 -16.35
N CYS A 88 2.31 -3.49 -15.15
CA CYS A 88 3.60 -3.57 -14.48
C CYS A 88 4.50 -4.71 -15.01
N GLY A 89 4.01 -5.55 -15.91
CA GLY A 89 4.77 -6.68 -16.49
C GLY A 89 5.01 -7.82 -15.51
N LEU A 90 4.17 -7.96 -14.48
CA LEU A 90 4.32 -8.96 -13.42
C LEU A 90 3.73 -10.31 -13.81
N CYS A 91 2.71 -10.33 -14.67
CA CYS A 91 2.04 -11.55 -15.13
C CYS A 91 1.37 -11.36 -16.50
N ALA A 92 0.87 -12.44 -17.05
CA ALA A 92 -0.02 -12.41 -18.21
C ALA A 92 -1.46 -12.04 -17.81
N ALA A 93 -2.29 -11.66 -18.78
CA ALA A 93 -3.69 -11.39 -18.54
C ALA A 93 -4.40 -12.61 -17.92
N ASN A 94 -5.31 -12.35 -16.98
CA ASN A 94 -6.10 -13.37 -16.27
C ASN A 94 -5.27 -14.32 -15.36
N ASP A 95 -4.07 -13.96 -14.95
CA ASP A 95 -3.34 -14.73 -13.93
C ASP A 95 -4.09 -14.62 -12.59
N ALA A 96 -4.48 -15.76 -12.03
CA ALA A 96 -5.19 -15.81 -10.75
C ALA A 96 -4.37 -15.26 -9.57
N ARG A 97 -3.04 -15.19 -9.70
CA ARG A 97 -2.11 -14.67 -8.68
C ARG A 97 -1.81 -13.18 -8.83
N ALA A 98 -2.47 -12.48 -9.78
CA ALA A 98 -2.15 -11.09 -10.09
C ALA A 98 -2.16 -10.16 -8.87
N GLY A 99 -3.15 -10.29 -7.97
CA GLY A 99 -3.20 -9.53 -6.72
C GLY A 99 -2.03 -9.81 -5.79
N GLU A 100 -1.62 -11.07 -5.68
CA GLU A 100 -0.46 -11.50 -4.88
C GLU A 100 0.85 -10.94 -5.46
N LEU A 101 1.03 -11.09 -6.76
CA LEU A 101 2.21 -10.55 -7.46
C LEU A 101 2.30 -9.03 -7.37
N LEU A 102 1.16 -8.33 -7.43
CA LEU A 102 1.11 -6.89 -7.24
C LEU A 102 1.49 -6.49 -5.81
N ALA A 103 0.99 -7.21 -4.81
CA ALA A 103 1.32 -6.97 -3.41
C ALA A 103 2.81 -7.20 -3.13
N ASP A 104 3.37 -8.31 -3.65
CA ASP A 104 4.80 -8.60 -3.54
C ASP A 104 5.65 -7.54 -4.22
N PHE A 105 5.27 -7.10 -5.42
CA PHE A 105 5.96 -6.04 -6.14
C PHE A 105 5.99 -4.72 -5.35
N VAL A 106 4.87 -4.32 -4.74
CA VAL A 106 4.82 -3.12 -3.89
C VAL A 106 5.75 -3.28 -2.69
N ARG A 107 5.74 -4.43 -2.03
CA ARG A 107 6.63 -4.73 -0.90
C ARG A 107 8.11 -4.67 -1.29
N GLU A 108 8.46 -5.19 -2.47
CA GLU A 108 9.83 -5.11 -3.00
C GLU A 108 10.27 -3.65 -3.22
N LEU A 109 9.42 -2.81 -3.81
CA LEU A 109 9.73 -1.39 -4.00
C LEU A 109 9.98 -0.67 -2.67
N ILE A 110 9.20 -0.99 -1.63
CA ILE A 110 9.38 -0.42 -0.28
C ILE A 110 10.73 -0.86 0.29
N ALA A 111 11.06 -2.16 0.20
CA ALA A 111 12.35 -2.68 0.64
C ALA A 111 13.53 -2.04 -0.10
N GLU A 112 13.44 -1.90 -1.43
CA GLU A 112 14.47 -1.25 -2.25
C GLU A 112 14.70 0.23 -1.86
N SER A 113 13.67 0.90 -1.33
CA SER A 113 13.81 2.28 -0.82
C SER A 113 14.52 2.36 0.54
N GLY A 114 14.85 1.23 1.15
CA GLY A 114 15.42 1.15 2.49
C GLY A 114 14.40 1.37 3.62
N GLN A 115 13.11 1.40 3.30
CA GLN A 115 12.06 1.52 4.31
C GLN A 115 11.67 0.16 4.90
N ALA A 116 11.17 0.19 6.13
CA ALA A 116 10.65 -1.00 6.79
C ALA A 116 9.43 -1.58 6.03
N THR A 117 9.35 -2.91 5.98
CA THR A 117 8.26 -3.65 5.33
C THR A 117 7.38 -4.39 6.31
N SER A 118 7.61 -4.24 7.62
CA SER A 118 6.80 -4.83 8.67
C SER A 118 6.66 -3.91 9.87
N LEU A 119 5.62 -4.13 10.67
CA LEU A 119 5.34 -3.40 11.90
C LEU A 119 6.34 -3.76 13.01
N ALA A 120 6.86 -4.98 13.00
CA ALA A 120 7.87 -5.43 13.96
C ALA A 120 9.13 -4.54 13.95
N ALA A 121 9.50 -3.98 12.79
CA ALA A 121 10.62 -3.06 12.67
C ALA A 121 10.45 -1.74 13.46
N TRP A 122 9.22 -1.44 13.88
CA TRP A 122 8.84 -0.24 14.66
C TRP A 122 8.54 -0.54 16.13
N ASN A 123 8.93 -1.71 16.63
CA ASN A 123 8.67 -2.17 17.99
C ASN A 123 7.16 -2.17 18.36
N ILE A 124 6.30 -2.40 17.38
CA ILE A 124 4.87 -2.55 17.61
C ILE A 124 4.64 -3.94 18.20
N HIS A 125 4.00 -3.97 19.38
CA HIS A 125 3.76 -5.23 20.09
C HIS A 125 2.43 -5.83 19.65
N PRO A 126 2.32 -7.18 19.53
CA PRO A 126 1.07 -7.85 19.16
C PRO A 126 -0.13 -7.45 20.03
N ASP A 127 0.08 -7.17 21.31
CA ASP A 127 -0.99 -6.78 22.25
C ASP A 127 -1.66 -5.44 21.87
N SER A 128 -0.97 -4.56 21.13
CA SER A 128 -1.52 -3.28 20.69
C SER A 128 -2.40 -3.39 19.44
N LEU A 129 -2.35 -4.51 18.72
CA LEU A 129 -3.05 -4.64 17.43
C LEU A 129 -4.57 -4.54 17.55
N SER A 130 -5.15 -4.99 18.68
CA SER A 130 -6.59 -4.87 18.92
C SER A 130 -7.04 -3.41 19.07
N GLN A 131 -6.25 -2.58 19.77
CA GLN A 131 -6.50 -1.15 19.88
C GLN A 131 -6.33 -0.44 18.54
N LEU A 132 -5.23 -0.74 17.82
CA LEU A 132 -4.99 -0.16 16.49
C LEU A 132 -6.13 -0.47 15.51
N ALA A 133 -6.64 -1.70 15.55
CA ALA A 133 -7.76 -2.13 14.70
C ALA A 133 -9.08 -1.43 15.08
N GLU A 134 -9.35 -1.23 16.38
CA GLU A 134 -10.51 -0.47 16.85
C GLU A 134 -10.46 0.98 16.34
N GLU A 135 -9.33 1.66 16.53
CA GLU A 135 -9.13 3.03 16.05
C GLU A 135 -9.20 3.12 14.52
N ALA A 136 -8.60 2.16 13.79
CA ALA A 136 -8.67 2.09 12.34
C ALA A 136 -10.11 1.87 11.85
N SER A 137 -10.91 1.06 12.54
CA SER A 137 -12.31 0.80 12.18
C SER A 137 -13.20 2.05 12.29
N SER A 138 -12.82 3.00 13.13
CA SER A 138 -13.51 4.29 13.28
C SER A 138 -13.10 5.33 12.24
N GLN A 139 -12.06 5.07 11.44
CA GLN A 139 -11.62 5.99 10.40
C GLN A 139 -12.59 6.01 9.22
N TRP A 140 -13.15 7.17 8.91
CA TRP A 140 -14.10 7.34 7.81
C TRP A 140 -13.55 6.90 6.44
N THR A 141 -12.24 6.95 6.24
CA THR A 141 -11.58 6.49 5.00
C THR A 141 -11.78 5.01 4.73
N GLY A 142 -11.95 4.19 5.77
CA GLY A 142 -12.24 2.76 5.64
C GLY A 142 -13.55 2.46 4.91
N ASN A 143 -14.52 3.38 4.95
CA ASN A 143 -15.83 3.23 4.30
C ASN A 143 -15.74 3.19 2.76
N PHE A 144 -14.66 3.68 2.17
CA PHE A 144 -14.43 3.69 0.72
C PHE A 144 -13.59 2.49 0.25
N ASN A 145 -13.21 1.60 1.17
CA ASN A 145 -12.47 0.40 0.77
C ASN A 145 -13.37 -0.52 -0.06
N PRO A 146 -12.91 -1.05 -1.20
CA PRO A 146 -13.73 -1.85 -2.11
C PRO A 146 -14.28 -3.15 -1.48
N ARG A 147 -13.56 -3.73 -0.54
CA ARG A 147 -14.04 -4.81 0.32
C ARG A 147 -14.32 -4.23 1.70
N PRO A 148 -15.54 -4.33 2.24
CA PRO A 148 -15.85 -3.82 3.58
C PRO A 148 -14.85 -4.29 4.62
N VAL A 149 -14.48 -3.39 5.53
CA VAL A 149 -13.59 -3.68 6.66
C VAL A 149 -14.32 -3.43 7.98
N ASP A 150 -13.99 -4.23 8.97
CA ASP A 150 -14.40 -4.08 10.37
C ASP A 150 -13.20 -4.25 11.28
N GLN A 151 -13.39 -4.11 12.57
CA GLN A 151 -12.33 -4.23 13.56
C GLN A 151 -11.58 -5.59 13.45
N GLN A 152 -12.32 -6.69 13.22
CA GLN A 152 -11.73 -8.02 13.15
C GLN A 152 -10.85 -8.18 11.92
N SER A 153 -11.33 -7.82 10.74
CA SER A 153 -10.56 -7.90 9.50
C SER A 153 -9.36 -6.96 9.51
N LEU A 154 -9.48 -5.77 10.10
CA LEU A 154 -8.37 -4.84 10.26
C LEU A 154 -7.30 -5.39 11.21
N LYS A 155 -7.71 -6.08 12.29
CA LYS A 155 -6.78 -6.76 13.18
C LYS A 155 -6.00 -7.85 12.45
N GLU A 156 -6.68 -8.71 11.67
CA GLU A 156 -6.04 -9.74 10.87
C GLU A 156 -5.05 -9.14 9.84
N ILE A 157 -5.40 -8.00 9.24
CA ILE A 157 -4.50 -7.27 8.33
C ILE A 157 -3.25 -6.76 9.08
N TYR A 158 -3.39 -6.22 10.29
CA TYR A 158 -2.25 -5.82 11.11
C TYR A 158 -1.39 -7.01 11.51
N GLU A 159 -2.00 -8.15 11.87
CA GLU A 159 -1.28 -9.39 12.19
C GLU A 159 -0.44 -9.87 11.00
N CYS A 160 -0.99 -9.79 9.78
CA CYS A 160 -0.22 -10.11 8.56
C CYS A 160 0.95 -9.14 8.31
N ALA A 161 0.91 -7.93 8.84
CA ALA A 161 1.95 -6.91 8.67
C ALA A 161 3.05 -6.98 9.75
N MET A 162 2.93 -7.86 10.75
CA MET A 162 3.96 -8.12 11.77
C MET A 162 5.15 -8.87 11.19
#